data_871d86f120df84df453584ee95e1a5e3
#
_entry.id   871d86f120df84df453584ee95e1a5e3
#
_cell.length_a   1.000
_cell.length_b   1.000
_cell.length_c   1.000
_cell.angle_alpha   90.00
_cell.angle_beta   90.00
_cell.angle_gamma   90.00
#
_symmetry.space_group_name_H-M   'P 1'
#
loop_
_entity.id
_entity.type
_entity.pdbx_description
1 polymer ?
#
loop_
_entity_poly.entity_id
_entity_poly.type
_entity_poly.pdbx_seq_one_letter_code
_entity_poly.pdbx_strand_id
1 'polypeptide(L)'
;MKSAGRTIDPKELILAIGKGEDVVLIDVRRKDDYNADPQMIPNAAWKDPNLVTQWSDELPKNKKVIVYCVRGGSVSNAVLDHLLSKDVKACYIQGGMTAWKDQGGPLVKKME
;
A
#
# COMPACT_ATOMS: atom_id res chain seq x y z
N MET A 1 21.27 0.59 6.14
CA MET A 1 20.76 -0.63 6.09
C MET A 1 19.34 -0.65 5.75
N LYS A 2 18.90 -1.64 5.16
CA LYS A 2 17.61 -1.67 4.83
C LYS A 2 16.76 -2.04 5.91
N SER A 3 15.60 -1.54 5.95
CA SER A 3 14.64 -1.98 6.88
C SER A 3 14.49 -3.45 6.73
N ALA A 4 13.86 -4.08 7.64
CA ALA A 4 13.68 -5.52 7.61
C ALA A 4 12.73 -5.97 6.51
N GLY A 5 12.41 -5.13 5.61
CA GLY A 5 11.53 -5.47 4.52
C GLY A 5 10.07 -5.22 4.79
N ARG A 6 9.73 -4.70 5.96
CA ARG A 6 8.32 -4.42 6.26
C ARG A 6 7.85 -3.10 5.66
N THR A 7 8.74 -2.13 5.49
CA THR A 7 8.35 -0.79 5.02
C THR A 7 9.12 -0.37 3.79
N ILE A 8 8.55 0.56 3.06
CA ILE A 8 9.24 1.26 1.99
C ILE A 8 9.03 2.75 2.21
N ASP A 9 10.09 3.52 2.07
CA ASP A 9 10.01 4.97 2.22
C ASP A 9 9.24 5.55 1.03
N PRO A 10 8.38 6.55 1.23
CA PRO A 10 7.65 7.15 0.10
C PRO A 10 8.55 7.59 -1.05
N LYS A 11 9.70 8.20 -0.75
CA LYS A 11 10.61 8.64 -1.81
C LYS A 11 11.16 7.47 -2.61
N GLU A 12 11.44 6.37 -1.94
CA GLU A 12 11.93 5.18 -2.59
C GLU A 12 10.88 4.62 -3.56
N LEU A 13 9.62 4.62 -3.12
CA LEU A 13 8.54 4.14 -3.98
C LEU A 13 8.30 5.08 -5.16
N ILE A 14 8.38 6.40 -4.92
CA ILE A 14 8.23 7.37 -6.01
C ILE A 14 9.28 7.10 -7.08
N LEU A 15 10.53 6.85 -6.67
CA LEU A 15 11.59 6.56 -7.62
C LEU A 15 11.36 5.24 -8.35
N ALA A 16 10.90 4.23 -7.64
CA ALA A 16 10.63 2.92 -8.25
C ALA A 16 9.55 3.03 -9.34
N ILE A 17 8.48 3.75 -9.02
CA ILE A 17 7.40 3.95 -9.98
C ILE A 17 7.92 4.75 -11.18
N GLY A 18 8.73 5.76 -10.93
CA GLY A 18 9.31 6.58 -11.99
C GLY A 18 10.20 5.79 -12.93
N LYS A 19 10.80 4.71 -12.42
CA LYS A 19 11.64 3.84 -13.25
C LYS A 19 10.84 2.76 -13.97
N GLY A 20 9.53 2.74 -13.75
CA GLY A 20 8.68 1.76 -14.41
C GLY A 20 8.68 0.39 -13.76
N GLU A 21 9.07 0.29 -12.49
CA GLU A 21 9.05 -1.00 -11.80
C GLU A 21 7.63 -1.50 -11.65
N ASP A 22 7.46 -2.80 -11.84
CA ASP A 22 6.15 -3.42 -11.82
C ASP A 22 5.80 -3.84 -10.40
N VAL A 23 5.02 -3.00 -9.72
CA VAL A 23 4.58 -3.27 -8.35
C VAL A 23 3.06 -3.26 -8.30
N VAL A 24 2.51 -3.99 -7.34
CA VAL A 24 1.07 -3.99 -7.08
C VAL A 24 0.83 -3.07 -5.89
N LEU A 25 0.03 -2.02 -6.08
CA LEU A 25 -0.28 -1.07 -5.02
C LEU A 25 -1.70 -1.30 -4.54
N ILE A 26 -1.86 -1.45 -3.22
CA ILE A 26 -3.16 -1.71 -2.63
C ILE A 26 -3.42 -0.72 -1.51
N ASP A 27 -4.53 0.00 -1.63
CA ASP A 27 -5.00 0.92 -0.60
C ASP A 27 -5.81 0.09 0.39
N VAL A 28 -5.31 -0.03 1.62
CA VAL A 28 -6.02 -0.78 2.66
C VAL A 28 -6.52 0.14 3.77
N ARG A 29 -6.79 1.40 3.44
CA ARG A 29 -7.41 2.30 4.42
C ARG A 29 -8.76 1.74 4.82
N ARG A 30 -9.15 1.98 6.07
CA ARG A 30 -10.48 1.60 6.49
C ARG A 30 -11.49 2.33 5.61
N LYS A 31 -12.66 1.72 5.44
CA LYS A 31 -13.66 2.26 4.52
C LYS A 31 -13.97 3.72 4.79
N ASP A 32 -14.12 4.10 6.05
CA ASP A 32 -14.45 5.49 6.40
C ASP A 32 -13.32 6.45 6.00
N ASP A 33 -12.07 6.03 6.24
CA ASP A 33 -10.93 6.85 5.87
C ASP A 33 -10.77 6.96 4.37
N TYR A 34 -11.01 5.85 3.67
CA TYR A 34 -10.98 5.85 2.22
C TYR A 34 -12.05 6.77 1.65
N ASN A 35 -13.25 6.69 2.19
CA ASN A 35 -14.35 7.52 1.72
C ASN A 35 -14.15 9.00 2.01
N ALA A 36 -13.44 9.31 3.09
CA ALA A 36 -13.23 10.71 3.50
C ALA A 36 -12.18 11.43 2.64
N ASP A 37 -11.34 10.69 1.93
CA ASP A 37 -10.26 11.29 1.14
C ASP A 37 -10.57 11.10 -0.35
N PRO A 38 -10.74 12.18 -1.12
CA PRO A 38 -11.05 12.06 -2.53
C PRO A 38 -9.86 11.61 -3.38
N GLN A 39 -8.68 11.46 -2.78
CA GLN A 39 -7.47 11.15 -3.52
C GLN A 39 -6.91 9.79 -3.16
N MET A 40 -6.15 9.21 -4.10
CA MET A 40 -5.42 7.99 -3.83
C MET A 40 -4.16 7.96 -4.68
N ILE A 41 -3.26 7.05 -4.37
CA ILE A 41 -2.02 6.90 -5.14
C ILE A 41 -2.37 6.34 -6.51
N PRO A 42 -1.76 6.85 -7.59
CA PRO A 42 -2.09 6.35 -8.93
C PRO A 42 -1.87 4.84 -9.06
N ASN A 43 -2.75 4.19 -9.75
CA ASN A 43 -2.71 2.75 -10.02
C ASN A 43 -2.94 1.87 -8.81
N ALA A 44 -3.29 2.45 -7.66
CA ALA A 44 -3.64 1.65 -6.49
C ALA A 44 -5.09 1.19 -6.61
N ALA A 45 -5.38 0.03 -6.03
CA ALA A 45 -6.74 -0.48 -5.93
C ALA A 45 -7.11 -0.55 -4.44
N TRP A 46 -8.27 -0.05 -4.09
CA TRP A 46 -8.72 -0.16 -2.70
C TRP A 46 -9.26 -1.57 -2.45
N LYS A 47 -8.81 -2.18 -1.37
CA LYS A 47 -9.33 -3.46 -0.93
C LYS A 47 -9.61 -3.38 0.56
N ASP A 48 -10.75 -3.88 0.97
CA ASP A 48 -11.17 -3.79 2.35
C ASP A 48 -10.22 -4.57 3.25
N PRO A 49 -9.54 -3.92 4.21
CA PRO A 49 -8.62 -4.63 5.08
C PRO A 49 -9.29 -5.72 5.92
N ASN A 50 -10.59 -5.59 6.17
CA ASN A 50 -11.33 -6.61 6.91
C ASN A 50 -11.53 -7.88 6.10
N LEU A 51 -11.34 -7.82 4.80
CA LEU A 51 -11.52 -8.98 3.92
C LEU A 51 -10.21 -9.51 3.37
N VAL A 52 -9.10 -9.20 4.04
CA VAL A 52 -7.77 -9.58 3.55
C VAL A 52 -7.64 -11.09 3.37
N THR A 53 -8.31 -11.88 4.18
CA THR A 53 -8.25 -13.34 4.05
C THR A 53 -8.83 -13.82 2.73
N GLN A 54 -9.71 -13.01 2.13
CA GLN A 54 -10.33 -13.38 0.87
C GLN A 54 -9.48 -12.92 -0.31
N TRP A 55 -9.12 -11.64 -0.37
CA TRP A 55 -8.42 -11.15 -1.54
C TRP A 55 -6.93 -11.47 -1.55
N SER A 56 -6.35 -11.85 -0.42
CA SER A 56 -4.92 -12.16 -0.40
C SER A 56 -4.57 -13.36 -1.27
N ASP A 57 -5.48 -14.29 -1.43
CA ASP A 57 -5.22 -15.49 -2.24
C ASP A 57 -5.15 -15.17 -3.73
N GLU A 58 -5.66 -14.01 -4.12
CA GLU A 58 -5.65 -13.61 -5.53
C GLU A 58 -4.42 -12.83 -5.93
N LEU A 59 -3.55 -12.53 -4.98
CA LEU A 59 -2.38 -11.71 -5.27
C LEU A 59 -1.27 -12.51 -5.91
N PRO A 60 -0.51 -11.88 -6.83
CA PRO A 60 0.60 -12.59 -7.46
C PRO A 60 1.72 -12.84 -6.46
N LYS A 61 2.40 -13.98 -6.60
CA LYS A 61 3.52 -14.31 -5.72
C LYS A 61 4.84 -13.88 -6.32
N ASN A 62 4.85 -13.48 -7.58
CA ASN A 62 6.07 -13.10 -8.28
C ASN A 62 6.23 -11.60 -8.47
N LYS A 63 5.38 -10.80 -7.83
CA LYS A 63 5.48 -9.34 -7.91
C LYS A 63 5.53 -8.78 -6.51
N LYS A 64 6.16 -7.63 -6.38
CA LYS A 64 6.18 -6.91 -5.11
C LYS A 64 4.82 -6.27 -4.88
N VAL A 65 4.26 -6.48 -3.69
CA VAL A 65 2.97 -5.91 -3.31
C VAL A 65 3.23 -4.85 -2.24
N ILE A 66 2.70 -3.65 -2.45
CA ILE A 66 2.89 -2.56 -1.50
C ILE A 66 1.52 -2.09 -1.06
N VAL A 67 1.27 -2.12 0.25
CA VAL A 67 -0.01 -1.69 0.80
C VAL A 67 0.17 -0.37 1.53
N TYR A 68 -0.90 0.39 1.70
CA TYR A 68 -0.84 1.60 2.51
C TYR A 68 -2.17 1.88 3.19
N CYS A 69 -2.08 2.50 4.36
CA CYS A 69 -3.24 3.01 5.04
C CYS A 69 -2.98 4.51 5.31
N VAL A 70 -3.70 5.10 6.26
CA VAL A 70 -3.56 6.54 6.48
C VAL A 70 -2.17 6.91 7.00
N ARG A 71 -1.70 6.22 8.03
CA ARG A 71 -0.43 6.57 8.69
C ARG A 71 0.57 5.43 8.82
N GLY A 72 0.33 4.32 8.18
CA GLY A 72 1.23 3.19 8.27
C GLY A 72 1.22 2.53 9.65
N GLY A 73 0.07 2.54 10.31
CA GLY A 73 -0.06 2.00 11.66
C GLY A 73 -0.65 0.60 11.67
N SER A 74 -1.59 0.37 12.60
CA SER A 74 -2.08 -0.97 12.89
C SER A 74 -2.73 -1.65 11.69
N VAL A 75 -3.46 -0.91 10.86
CA VAL A 75 -4.14 -1.51 9.71
C VAL A 75 -3.13 -2.08 8.73
N SER A 76 -2.13 -1.29 8.33
CA SER A 76 -1.11 -1.76 7.40
C SER A 76 -0.32 -2.93 7.97
N ASN A 77 0.01 -2.86 9.26
CA ASN A 77 0.78 -3.95 9.88
C ASN A 77 -0.02 -5.24 9.92
N ALA A 78 -1.31 -5.17 10.26
CA ALA A 78 -2.14 -6.38 10.31
C ALA A 78 -2.29 -7.00 8.93
N VAL A 79 -2.53 -6.18 7.91
CA VAL A 79 -2.65 -6.66 6.55
C VAL A 79 -1.31 -7.28 6.11
N LEU A 80 -0.21 -6.59 6.39
CA LEU A 80 1.10 -7.08 6.00
C LEU A 80 1.40 -8.44 6.64
N ASP A 81 1.11 -8.60 7.93
CA ASP A 81 1.33 -9.86 8.61
C ASP A 81 0.60 -11.00 7.89
N HIS A 82 -0.63 -10.74 7.49
CA HIS A 82 -1.40 -11.76 6.78
C HIS A 82 -0.78 -12.09 5.43
N LEU A 83 -0.38 -11.06 4.67
CA LEU A 83 0.22 -11.28 3.36
C LEU A 83 1.53 -12.05 3.46
N LEU A 84 2.35 -11.72 4.45
CA LEU A 84 3.62 -12.43 4.63
C LEU A 84 3.38 -13.89 4.99
N SER A 85 2.33 -14.18 5.76
CA SER A 85 2.00 -15.56 6.10
C SER A 85 1.55 -16.37 4.88
N LYS A 86 1.19 -15.69 3.80
CA LYS A 86 0.78 -16.34 2.55
C LYS A 86 1.90 -16.31 1.51
N ASP A 87 3.13 -16.00 1.92
CA ASP A 87 4.30 -15.95 1.04
C ASP A 87 4.20 -14.89 -0.06
N VAL A 88 3.42 -13.84 0.18
CA VAL A 88 3.38 -12.70 -0.73
C VAL A 88 4.56 -11.79 -0.42
N LYS A 89 5.25 -11.31 -1.45
CA LYS A 89 6.37 -10.39 -1.25
C LYS A 89 5.79 -9.00 -1.04
N ALA A 90 5.63 -8.62 0.21
CA ALA A 90 4.87 -7.42 0.54
C ALA A 90 5.59 -6.52 1.53
N CYS A 91 5.28 -5.24 1.45
CA CYS A 91 5.68 -4.24 2.45
C CYS A 91 4.61 -3.15 2.48
N TYR A 92 4.74 -2.21 3.41
CA TYR A 92 3.80 -1.10 3.45
C TYR A 92 4.53 0.23 3.41
N ILE A 93 3.85 1.29 2.99
CA ILE A 93 4.45 2.61 2.90
C ILE A 93 4.63 3.17 4.31
N GLN A 94 5.88 3.49 4.66
CA GLN A 94 6.18 4.08 5.95
C GLN A 94 5.49 5.42 6.08
N GLY A 95 4.70 5.59 7.13
CA GLY A 95 3.91 6.81 7.32
C GLY A 95 2.65 6.88 6.50
N GLY A 96 2.40 5.91 5.64
CA GLY A 96 1.15 5.80 4.88
C GLY A 96 0.87 6.95 3.95
N MET A 97 -0.41 7.18 3.71
CA MET A 97 -0.85 8.26 2.81
C MET A 97 -0.39 9.64 3.30
N THR A 98 -0.35 9.83 4.61
CA THR A 98 0.10 11.10 5.18
C THR A 98 1.54 11.41 4.75
N ALA A 99 2.43 10.45 4.92
CA ALA A 99 3.83 10.64 4.52
C ALA A 99 3.98 10.76 3.01
N TRP A 100 3.17 10.01 2.25
CA TRP A 100 3.18 10.09 0.79
C TRP A 100 2.89 11.51 0.34
N LYS A 101 1.85 12.12 0.91
CA LYS A 101 1.48 13.51 0.58
C LYS A 101 2.57 14.49 1.01
N ASP A 102 3.14 14.29 2.20
CA ASP A 102 4.18 15.17 2.72
C ASP A 102 5.43 15.15 1.84
N GLN A 103 5.71 14.02 1.21
CA GLN A 103 6.88 13.86 0.35
C GLN A 103 6.59 14.28 -1.10
N GLY A 104 5.40 14.75 -1.37
CA GLY A 104 5.05 15.20 -2.72
C GLY A 104 4.75 14.08 -3.70
N GLY A 105 4.33 12.93 -3.20
CA GLY A 105 4.00 11.82 -4.08
C GLY A 105 2.81 12.14 -4.98
N PRO A 106 2.78 11.59 -6.19
CA PRO A 106 1.67 11.84 -7.10
C PRO A 106 0.35 11.27 -6.57
N LEU A 107 -0.74 11.95 -6.91
CA LEU A 107 -2.08 11.56 -6.46
C LEU A 107 -3.05 11.68 -7.61
N VAL A 108 -4.10 10.87 -7.56
CA VAL A 108 -5.20 10.98 -8.50
C VAL A 108 -6.50 11.02 -7.72
N LYS A 109 -7.56 11.54 -8.32
CA LYS A 109 -8.87 11.50 -7.71
C LYS A 109 -9.42 10.10 -7.84
N LYS A 110 -10.16 9.66 -6.82
CA LYS A 110 -10.82 8.37 -6.90
C LYS A 110 -11.92 8.41 -7.94
N MET A 111 -12.11 7.30 -8.61
CA MET A 111 -13.20 7.15 -9.55
C MET A 111 -14.40 6.62 -8.80
N GLU A 112 -15.54 7.21 -9.02
CA GLU A 112 -16.75 6.77 -8.35
C GLU A 112 -17.64 5.99 -9.28
#